data_d7ad0eaa7fddb1660e622f769ca6ee7d
#
_entry.id   d7ad0eaa7fddb1660e622f769ca6ee7d
#
_cell.length_a   1.000
_cell.length_b   1.000
_cell.length_c   1.000
_cell.angle_alpha   90.00
_cell.angle_beta   90.00
_cell.angle_gamma   90.00
#
_symmetry.space_group_name_H-M   'P 1'
#
loop_
_entity.id
_entity.type
_entity.pdbx_description
1 polymer ?
#
loop_
_entity_poly.entity_id
_entity_poly.type
_entity_poly.pdbx_seq_one_letter_code
_entity_poly.pdbx_strand_id
1 'polypeptide(L)'
;MRKYLAISVYLLGSIFMILTGMKIQAQKIHLHNKGYDVEYNALTAIADRVEYYLSPSDFQGHRKAKRKAFKVDRRTPAPRAKTSHYTNTGYQRGHLCPAADRSQDKTLYEETFLLSNVAPMSPALNLGAWKSTEDYTRHLSQVYRRVRVVVLVWHTESIAHRLPDSPIVIPYAFGKQVFTADTDSLLQEWFIYN
;
A
#
# COMPACT_ATOMS: atom_id res chain seq x y z
N MET A 1 -51.63 32.09 -3.34
CA MET A 1 -50.56 31.42 -4.11
C MET A 1 -49.10 31.72 -3.68
N ARG A 2 -48.81 32.69 -2.80
CA ARG A 2 -47.42 32.99 -2.35
C ARG A 2 -46.85 32.17 -1.19
N LYS A 3 -47.67 31.43 -0.43
CA LYS A 3 -47.22 30.66 0.75
C LYS A 3 -46.64 29.28 0.41
N TYR A 4 -46.92 28.70 -0.75
CA TYR A 4 -46.41 27.37 -1.13
C TYR A 4 -45.03 27.41 -1.79
N LEU A 5 -44.59 28.55 -2.35
CA LEU A 5 -43.30 28.69 -3.01
C LEU A 5 -42.14 28.72 -1.99
N ALA A 6 -42.37 29.29 -0.78
CA ALA A 6 -41.35 29.39 0.25
C ALA A 6 -40.99 28.01 0.88
N ILE A 7 -41.99 27.13 1.05
CA ILE A 7 -41.77 25.81 1.66
C ILE A 7 -40.96 24.89 0.73
N SER A 8 -41.17 25.00 -0.59
CA SER A 8 -40.43 24.19 -1.58
C SER A 8 -38.94 24.53 -1.64
N VAL A 9 -38.56 25.81 -1.47
CA VAL A 9 -37.16 26.24 -1.50
C VAL A 9 -36.40 25.78 -0.24
N TYR A 10 -37.07 25.79 0.92
CA TYR A 10 -36.46 25.31 2.17
C TYR A 10 -36.26 23.81 2.21
N LEU A 11 -37.17 23.03 1.60
CA LEU A 11 -37.03 21.57 1.49
C LEU A 11 -35.89 21.18 0.54
N LEU A 12 -35.74 21.85 -0.59
CA LEU A 12 -34.63 21.60 -1.53
C LEU A 12 -33.28 22.03 -0.94
N GLY A 13 -33.23 23.13 -0.20
CA GLY A 13 -32.02 23.56 0.51
C GLY A 13 -31.60 22.58 1.61
N SER A 14 -32.57 22.03 2.35
CA SER A 14 -32.28 21.05 3.42
C SER A 14 -31.78 19.70 2.86
N ILE A 15 -32.33 19.25 1.73
CA ILE A 15 -31.90 18.03 1.05
C ILE A 15 -30.50 18.23 0.46
N PHE A 16 -30.18 19.39 -0.08
CA PHE A 16 -28.84 19.70 -0.60
C PHE A 16 -27.79 19.77 0.53
N MET A 17 -28.13 20.32 1.72
CA MET A 17 -27.24 20.31 2.88
C MET A 17 -27.01 18.90 3.46
N ILE A 18 -27.98 18.00 3.40
CA ILE A 18 -27.82 16.62 3.87
C ILE A 18 -26.89 15.84 2.95
N LEU A 19 -26.91 16.10 1.65
CA LEU A 19 -26.04 15.44 0.66
C LEU A 19 -24.58 15.92 0.70
N THR A 20 -24.32 17.16 1.15
CA THR A 20 -22.95 17.69 1.29
C THR A 20 -22.28 17.27 2.61
N GLY A 21 -23.03 16.71 3.54
CA GLY A 21 -22.52 16.24 4.85
C GLY A 21 -22.08 14.77 4.91
N MET A 22 -22.23 14.00 3.83
CA MET A 22 -21.66 12.65 3.78
C MET A 22 -20.14 12.78 3.72
N LYS A 23 -19.47 12.70 4.87
CA LYS A 23 -18.03 12.43 4.93
C LYS A 23 -17.81 11.16 4.13
N ILE A 24 -17.09 11.24 3.02
CA ILE A 24 -16.59 10.05 2.32
C ILE A 24 -15.65 9.39 3.31
N GLN A 25 -16.17 8.41 4.04
CA GLN A 25 -15.36 7.64 4.97
C GLN A 25 -14.41 6.79 4.15
N ALA A 26 -13.12 6.85 4.47
CA ALA A 26 -12.11 6.04 3.81
C ALA A 26 -12.55 4.58 3.82
N GLN A 27 -12.84 4.02 2.63
CA GLN A 27 -13.19 2.61 2.53
C GLN A 27 -11.90 1.79 2.61
N LYS A 28 -11.58 1.33 3.82
CA LYS A 28 -10.48 0.40 4.07
C LYS A 28 -10.93 -1.02 3.71
N ILE A 29 -10.10 -1.72 2.98
CA ILE A 29 -10.35 -3.09 2.52
C ILE A 29 -9.20 -3.96 2.96
N HIS A 30 -9.51 -5.05 3.66
CA HIS A 30 -8.54 -6.06 4.03
C HIS A 30 -8.40 -7.08 2.90
N LEU A 31 -7.21 -7.19 2.32
CA LEU A 31 -6.88 -8.14 1.27
C LEU A 31 -5.90 -9.16 1.82
N HIS A 32 -6.33 -10.41 1.87
CA HIS A 32 -5.50 -11.53 2.29
C HIS A 32 -4.83 -12.15 1.07
N ASN A 33 -3.51 -12.17 1.06
CA ASN A 33 -2.67 -12.92 0.12
C ASN A 33 -2.04 -14.10 0.87
N LYS A 34 -1.54 -15.08 0.15
CA LYS A 34 -0.93 -16.25 0.78
C LYS A 34 0.31 -15.92 1.62
N GLY A 35 1.04 -14.87 1.26
CA GLY A 35 2.30 -14.50 1.89
C GLY A 35 2.29 -13.16 2.63
N TYR A 36 1.23 -12.39 2.58
CA TYR A 36 1.12 -11.08 3.23
C TYR A 36 -0.33 -10.58 3.25
N ASP A 37 -0.64 -9.70 4.18
CA ASP A 37 -1.92 -9.03 4.32
C ASP A 37 -1.81 -7.54 3.99
N VAL A 38 -2.87 -6.96 3.43
CA VAL A 38 -2.92 -5.56 3.00
C VAL A 38 -4.16 -4.88 3.58
N GLU A 39 -3.97 -3.75 4.24
CA GLU A 39 -5.04 -2.78 4.49
C GLU A 39 -5.01 -1.76 3.35
N TYR A 40 -5.88 -1.97 2.36
CA TYR A 40 -5.96 -1.13 1.17
C TYR A 40 -6.92 0.04 1.39
N ASN A 41 -6.51 1.23 0.98
CA ASN A 41 -7.33 2.43 1.03
C ASN A 41 -7.87 2.75 -0.37
N ALA A 42 -9.18 2.62 -0.54
CA ALA A 42 -9.83 2.84 -1.83
C ALA A 42 -9.78 4.31 -2.29
N LEU A 43 -9.71 5.27 -1.37
CA LEU A 43 -9.65 6.70 -1.72
C LEU A 43 -8.28 7.10 -2.28
N THR A 44 -7.22 6.46 -1.83
CA THR A 44 -5.84 6.77 -2.22
C THR A 44 -5.29 5.81 -3.25
N ALA A 45 -5.99 4.70 -3.50
CA ALA A 45 -5.64 3.60 -4.39
C ALA A 45 -4.25 2.97 -4.10
N ILE A 46 -3.84 3.00 -2.82
CA ILE A 46 -2.64 2.33 -2.28
C ILE A 46 -2.97 1.67 -0.94
N ALA A 47 -2.06 0.85 -0.41
CA ALA A 47 -2.18 0.34 0.95
C ALA A 47 -1.83 1.41 1.98
N ASP A 48 -2.55 1.43 3.12
CA ASP A 48 -2.14 2.14 4.33
C ASP A 48 -1.14 1.29 5.13
N ARG A 49 -1.32 -0.05 5.07
CA ARG A 49 -0.52 -1.01 5.83
C ARG A 49 -0.36 -2.33 5.09
N VAL A 50 0.82 -2.91 5.19
CA VAL A 50 1.10 -4.28 4.76
C VAL A 50 1.79 -5.03 5.90
N GLU A 51 1.37 -6.26 6.16
CA GLU A 51 1.96 -7.10 7.18
C GLU A 51 2.31 -8.47 6.65
N TYR A 52 3.45 -9.01 7.10
CA TYR A 52 3.88 -10.35 6.73
C TYR A 52 4.87 -10.93 7.74
N TYR A 53 4.96 -12.24 7.77
CA TYR A 53 6.02 -12.96 8.47
C TYR A 53 7.15 -13.30 7.50
N LEU A 54 8.38 -13.25 7.99
CA LEU A 54 9.58 -13.57 7.21
C LEU A 54 10.46 -14.55 7.97
N SER A 55 10.82 -15.64 7.32
CA SER A 55 11.76 -16.66 7.77
C SER A 55 12.87 -16.83 6.73
N PRO A 56 14.07 -17.33 7.10
CA PRO A 56 15.14 -17.57 6.15
C PRO A 56 14.73 -18.48 4.97
N SER A 57 13.86 -19.46 5.20
CA SER A 57 13.33 -20.35 4.18
C SER A 57 12.55 -19.61 3.07
N ASP A 58 12.04 -18.42 3.32
CA ASP A 58 11.22 -17.69 2.36
C ASP A 58 12.05 -17.05 1.23
N PHE A 59 13.37 -16.88 1.44
CA PHE A 59 14.27 -16.23 0.47
C PHE A 59 15.61 -16.94 0.26
N GLN A 60 15.96 -17.94 1.08
CA GLN A 60 17.20 -18.72 0.90
C GLN A 60 17.02 -19.78 -0.19
N GLY A 61 18.03 -19.93 -1.05
CA GLY A 61 18.01 -20.90 -2.15
C GLY A 61 17.38 -20.36 -3.44
N HIS A 62 17.43 -19.07 -3.64
CA HIS A 62 16.82 -18.35 -4.76
C HIS A 62 16.81 -19.10 -6.10
N ARG A 63 15.63 -19.43 -6.59
CA ARG A 63 15.43 -19.47 -8.04
C ARG A 63 15.63 -18.04 -8.53
N LYS A 64 16.51 -17.85 -9.54
CA LYS A 64 16.54 -16.58 -10.30
C LYS A 64 15.20 -16.45 -11.03
N ALA A 65 14.16 -16.09 -10.28
CA ALA A 65 12.84 -15.91 -10.85
C ALA A 65 12.89 -14.72 -11.80
N LYS A 66 12.52 -14.95 -13.06
CA LYS A 66 12.38 -13.86 -14.03
C LYS A 66 11.37 -12.86 -13.45
N ARG A 67 11.76 -11.56 -13.38
CA ARG A 67 10.90 -10.49 -12.90
C ARG A 67 9.54 -10.55 -13.60
N LYS A 68 8.46 -10.49 -12.84
CA LYS A 68 7.10 -10.50 -13.37
C LYS A 68 6.61 -9.10 -13.70
N ALA A 69 5.64 -9.01 -14.60
CA ALA A 69 4.92 -7.75 -14.81
C ALA A 69 3.97 -7.48 -13.64
N PHE A 70 3.86 -6.23 -13.25
CA PHE A 70 2.85 -5.80 -12.29
C PHE A 70 1.44 -6.01 -12.83
N LYS A 71 0.51 -6.37 -11.97
CA LYS A 71 -0.88 -6.70 -12.31
C LYS A 71 -1.85 -5.88 -11.47
N VAL A 72 -2.95 -5.46 -12.08
CA VAL A 72 -4.08 -4.87 -11.37
C VAL A 72 -4.64 -5.90 -10.39
N ASP A 73 -4.82 -5.51 -9.14
CA ASP A 73 -5.56 -6.33 -8.19
C ASP A 73 -7.06 -6.09 -8.40
N ARG A 74 -7.76 -7.09 -8.94
CA ARG A 74 -9.19 -6.98 -9.25
C ARG A 74 -10.09 -6.99 -8.01
N ARG A 75 -9.56 -7.33 -6.83
CA ARG A 75 -10.27 -7.27 -5.55
C ARG A 75 -10.42 -5.84 -5.03
N THR A 76 -9.58 -4.91 -5.50
CA THR A 76 -9.72 -3.49 -5.16
C THR A 76 -10.88 -2.86 -5.93
N PRO A 77 -11.62 -1.88 -5.36
CA PRO A 77 -12.70 -1.18 -6.06
C PRO A 77 -12.16 -0.25 -7.16
N ALA A 78 -13.05 0.17 -8.04
CA ALA A 78 -12.74 1.21 -9.02
C ALA A 78 -12.82 2.61 -8.35
N PRO A 79 -12.00 3.59 -8.79
CA PRO A 79 -10.95 3.47 -9.81
C PRO A 79 -9.71 2.76 -9.27
N ARG A 80 -9.19 1.76 -10.01
CA ARG A 80 -8.06 0.92 -9.61
C ARG A 80 -6.72 1.50 -10.06
N ALA A 81 -5.69 1.22 -9.28
CA ALA A 81 -4.31 1.40 -9.71
C ALA A 81 -4.02 0.56 -10.97
N LYS A 82 -3.36 1.18 -11.96
CA LYS A 82 -2.92 0.54 -13.21
C LYS A 82 -1.43 0.78 -13.41
N THR A 83 -0.78 -0.13 -14.12
CA THR A 83 0.65 -0.01 -14.44
C THR A 83 0.97 1.25 -15.23
N SER A 84 0.06 1.66 -16.14
CA SER A 84 0.19 2.88 -16.94
C SER A 84 0.22 4.16 -16.12
N HIS A 85 -0.40 4.19 -14.93
CA HIS A 85 -0.41 5.37 -14.05
C HIS A 85 0.99 5.77 -13.54
N TYR A 86 1.98 4.87 -13.62
CA TYR A 86 3.36 5.15 -13.22
C TYR A 86 4.26 5.60 -14.38
N THR A 87 3.74 5.55 -15.62
CA THR A 87 4.54 5.87 -16.81
C THR A 87 4.88 7.36 -16.85
N ASN A 88 6.16 7.69 -17.04
CA ASN A 88 6.68 9.05 -17.13
C ASN A 88 6.38 9.98 -15.94
N THR A 89 6.14 9.39 -14.76
CA THR A 89 5.83 10.18 -13.54
C THR A 89 7.06 10.51 -12.69
N GLY A 90 8.22 9.91 -12.97
CA GLY A 90 9.40 9.99 -12.12
C GLY A 90 9.37 9.03 -10.91
N TYR A 91 8.22 8.43 -10.60
CA TYR A 91 8.08 7.48 -9.50
C TYR A 91 8.19 6.02 -9.98
N GLN A 92 8.79 5.20 -9.12
CA GLN A 92 8.88 3.76 -9.31
C GLN A 92 7.73 3.03 -8.59
N ARG A 93 7.42 1.83 -9.07
CA ARG A 93 6.51 0.89 -8.40
C ARG A 93 7.25 0.20 -7.27
N GLY A 94 7.26 0.83 -6.08
CA GLY A 94 7.91 0.31 -4.88
C GLY A 94 7.06 -0.80 -4.25
N HIS A 95 7.66 -1.97 -4.00
CA HIS A 95 7.00 -3.05 -3.26
C HIS A 95 6.92 -2.71 -1.77
N LEU A 96 5.80 -3.05 -1.13
CA LEU A 96 5.63 -2.98 0.33
C LEU A 96 6.05 -4.31 0.96
N CYS A 97 5.52 -5.45 0.51
CA CYS A 97 6.10 -6.78 0.75
C CYS A 97 7.05 -7.10 -0.40
N PRO A 98 8.37 -7.24 -0.18
CA PRO A 98 9.35 -7.43 -1.24
C PRO A 98 9.19 -8.76 -1.98
N ALA A 99 9.36 -8.75 -3.30
CA ALA A 99 9.33 -9.98 -4.09
C ALA A 99 10.45 -10.96 -3.71
N ALA A 100 11.62 -10.44 -3.30
CA ALA A 100 12.72 -11.25 -2.82
C ALA A 100 12.36 -12.06 -1.57
N ASP A 101 11.53 -11.52 -0.69
CA ASP A 101 11.10 -12.15 0.56
C ASP A 101 10.08 -13.29 0.33
N ARG A 102 9.68 -13.55 -0.93
CA ARG A 102 8.72 -14.58 -1.35
C ARG A 102 9.28 -15.46 -2.48
N SER A 103 10.58 -15.44 -2.69
CA SER A 103 11.22 -16.03 -3.88
C SER A 103 11.26 -17.57 -3.88
N GLN A 104 11.01 -18.23 -2.76
CA GLN A 104 10.98 -19.67 -2.65
C GLN A 104 9.73 -20.33 -3.26
N ASP A 105 8.60 -19.64 -3.21
CA ASP A 105 7.34 -20.12 -3.77
C ASP A 105 6.91 -19.24 -4.95
N LYS A 106 6.60 -19.88 -6.08
CA LYS A 106 6.20 -19.19 -7.31
C LYS A 106 4.93 -18.37 -7.13
N THR A 107 3.94 -18.89 -6.42
CA THR A 107 2.66 -18.21 -6.21
C THR A 107 2.84 -17.01 -5.29
N LEU A 108 3.52 -17.18 -4.16
CA LEU A 108 3.83 -16.11 -3.24
C LEU A 108 4.61 -14.97 -3.92
N TYR A 109 5.62 -15.35 -4.73
CA TYR A 109 6.40 -14.40 -5.52
C TYR A 109 5.52 -13.63 -6.52
N GLU A 110 4.63 -14.31 -7.26
CA GLU A 110 3.77 -13.67 -8.26
C GLU A 110 2.72 -12.74 -7.62
N GLU A 111 2.22 -13.06 -6.44
CA GLU A 111 1.29 -12.22 -5.69
C GLU A 111 1.91 -10.88 -5.27
N THR A 112 3.22 -10.81 -5.03
CA THR A 112 3.87 -9.53 -4.67
C THR A 112 3.80 -8.48 -5.78
N PHE A 113 3.55 -8.87 -7.03
CA PHE A 113 3.40 -7.96 -8.17
C PHE A 113 1.97 -7.43 -8.36
N LEU A 114 1.04 -7.70 -7.44
CA LEU A 114 -0.26 -7.05 -7.40
C LEU A 114 -0.09 -5.57 -7.03
N LEU A 115 -0.78 -4.67 -7.74
CA LEU A 115 -0.67 -3.23 -7.50
C LEU A 115 -1.24 -2.78 -6.15
N SER A 116 -1.97 -3.63 -5.44
CA SER A 116 -2.35 -3.42 -4.04
C SER A 116 -1.17 -3.51 -3.05
N ASN A 117 -0.06 -4.15 -3.46
CA ASN A 117 1.19 -4.25 -2.71
C ASN A 117 2.24 -3.22 -3.17
N VAL A 118 1.81 -2.17 -3.87
CA VAL A 118 2.73 -1.22 -4.53
C VAL A 118 2.33 0.21 -4.20
N ALA A 119 3.33 1.04 -3.92
CA ALA A 119 3.14 2.48 -3.76
C ALA A 119 4.18 3.26 -4.59
N PRO A 120 3.86 4.52 -4.97
CA PRO A 120 4.83 5.40 -5.61
C PRO A 120 6.02 5.68 -4.70
N MET A 121 7.20 5.28 -5.12
CA MET A 121 8.46 5.60 -4.43
C MET A 121 9.40 6.35 -5.38
N SER A 122 10.08 7.38 -4.86
CA SER A 122 11.17 8.02 -5.60
C SER A 122 12.27 6.99 -5.91
N PRO A 123 13.00 7.12 -7.03
CA PRO A 123 14.11 6.21 -7.34
C PRO A 123 15.16 6.16 -6.24
N ALA A 124 15.47 7.30 -5.62
CA ALA A 124 16.44 7.39 -4.53
C ALA A 124 15.99 6.58 -3.31
N LEU A 125 14.71 6.66 -2.94
CA LEU A 125 14.16 5.85 -1.86
C LEU A 125 14.16 4.37 -2.23
N ASN A 126 13.52 4.01 -3.35
CA ASN A 126 13.25 2.61 -3.70
C ASN A 126 14.52 1.78 -3.93
N LEU A 127 15.55 2.37 -4.54
CA LEU A 127 16.82 1.71 -4.84
C LEU A 127 17.88 1.90 -3.73
N GLY A 128 17.67 2.86 -2.84
CA GLY A 128 18.57 3.22 -1.74
C GLY A 128 18.08 2.78 -0.37
N ALA A 129 17.58 3.73 0.41
CA ALA A 129 17.22 3.51 1.81
C ALA A 129 16.16 2.39 2.00
N TRP A 130 15.13 2.33 1.15
CA TRP A 130 14.11 1.28 1.24
C TRP A 130 14.69 -0.11 1.03
N LYS A 131 15.51 -0.27 -0.01
CA LYS A 131 16.22 -1.53 -0.26
C LYS A 131 17.12 -1.93 0.92
N SER A 132 17.80 -0.97 1.54
CA SER A 132 18.65 -1.25 2.72
C SER A 132 17.83 -1.79 3.89
N THR A 133 16.60 -1.27 4.12
CA THR A 133 15.71 -1.83 5.16
C THR A 133 15.30 -3.26 4.85
N GLU A 134 15.08 -3.61 3.57
CA GLU A 134 14.74 -4.97 3.16
C GLU A 134 15.89 -5.95 3.44
N ASP A 135 17.12 -5.55 3.07
CA ASP A 135 18.32 -6.36 3.32
C ASP A 135 18.54 -6.59 4.83
N TYR A 136 18.36 -5.53 5.65
CA TYR A 136 18.47 -5.64 7.10
C TYR A 136 17.36 -6.48 7.73
N THR A 137 16.13 -6.37 7.24
CA THR A 137 14.99 -7.22 7.68
C THR A 137 15.28 -8.70 7.45
N ARG A 138 15.86 -9.06 6.29
CA ARG A 138 16.31 -10.44 6.02
C ARG A 138 17.40 -10.90 6.99
N HIS A 139 18.36 -10.01 7.33
CA HIS A 139 19.36 -10.30 8.35
C HIS A 139 18.71 -10.56 9.71
N LEU A 140 17.78 -9.73 10.16
CA LEU A 140 17.06 -9.97 11.42
C LEU A 140 16.32 -11.31 11.42
N SER A 141 15.70 -11.70 10.30
CA SER A 141 15.03 -13.00 10.21
C SER A 141 16.01 -14.20 10.31
N GLN A 142 17.26 -14.03 9.88
CA GLN A 142 18.30 -15.05 10.08
C GLN A 142 18.70 -15.17 11.55
N VAL A 143 18.80 -14.04 12.28
CA VAL A 143 19.15 -14.01 13.69
C VAL A 143 18.02 -14.60 14.56
N TYR A 144 16.79 -14.12 14.35
CA TYR A 144 15.62 -14.44 15.16
C TYR A 144 14.77 -15.59 14.60
N ARG A 145 15.23 -16.28 13.55
CA ARG A 145 14.55 -17.39 12.85
C ARG A 145 13.26 -17.02 12.14
N ARG A 146 12.43 -16.18 12.76
CA ARG A 146 11.19 -15.66 12.19
C ARG A 146 10.89 -14.30 12.76
N VAL A 147 10.52 -13.36 11.91
CA VAL A 147 10.13 -12.00 12.31
C VAL A 147 8.76 -11.66 11.72
N ARG A 148 8.03 -10.80 12.40
CA ARG A 148 6.83 -10.14 11.90
C ARG A 148 7.21 -8.77 11.40
N VAL A 149 6.81 -8.42 10.19
CA VAL A 149 7.13 -7.15 9.52
C VAL A 149 5.85 -6.39 9.27
N VAL A 150 5.83 -5.13 9.68
CA VAL A 150 4.74 -4.20 9.42
C VAL A 150 5.28 -3.03 8.60
N VAL A 151 4.69 -2.80 7.45
CA VAL A 151 4.97 -1.64 6.60
C VAL A 151 3.81 -0.67 6.72
N LEU A 152 4.11 0.58 7.00
CA LEU A 152 3.14 1.68 7.13
C LEU A 152 3.38 2.69 6.01
N VAL A 153 2.30 3.25 5.47
CA VAL A 153 2.35 4.22 4.37
C VAL A 153 1.64 5.49 4.82
N TRP A 154 2.37 6.60 4.88
CA TRP A 154 1.81 7.89 5.26
C TRP A 154 1.57 8.76 4.03
N HIS A 155 0.34 9.21 3.89
CA HIS A 155 -0.12 10.04 2.79
C HIS A 155 -1.16 11.06 3.28
N THR A 156 -1.41 12.06 2.44
CA THR A 156 -2.56 12.94 2.58
C THR A 156 -3.60 12.54 1.54
N GLU A 157 -4.87 12.68 1.85
CA GLU A 157 -5.95 12.39 0.88
C GLU A 157 -6.12 13.51 -0.18
N SER A 158 -5.23 14.49 -0.18
CA SER A 158 -5.27 15.61 -1.11
C SER A 158 -5.08 15.17 -2.56
N ILE A 159 -5.97 15.64 -3.44
CA ILE A 159 -5.89 15.41 -4.90
C ILE A 159 -4.58 15.97 -5.48
N ALA A 160 -4.04 17.05 -4.90
CA ALA A 160 -2.80 17.68 -5.37
C ALA A 160 -1.56 16.77 -5.27
N HIS A 161 -1.63 15.69 -4.49
CA HIS A 161 -0.52 14.76 -4.30
C HIS A 161 -0.77 13.39 -4.97
N ARG A 162 -1.40 13.39 -6.14
CA ARG A 162 -1.64 12.17 -6.92
C ARG A 162 -0.70 12.08 -8.10
N LEU A 163 -0.46 10.87 -8.56
CA LEU A 163 0.14 10.66 -9.88
C LEU A 163 -0.77 11.26 -10.96
N PRO A 164 -0.22 11.83 -12.05
CA PRO A 164 -1.01 12.42 -13.13
C PRO A 164 -2.07 11.45 -13.66
N ASP A 165 -3.29 11.94 -13.89
CA ASP A 165 -4.44 11.20 -14.43
C ASP A 165 -4.71 9.85 -13.73
N SER A 166 -4.52 9.83 -12.39
CA SER A 166 -4.52 8.59 -11.61
C SER A 166 -5.25 8.74 -10.29
N PRO A 167 -5.88 7.66 -9.78
CA PRO A 167 -6.40 7.64 -8.42
C PRO A 167 -5.29 7.51 -7.36
N ILE A 168 -4.04 7.21 -7.75
CA ILE A 168 -2.95 6.86 -6.86
C ILE A 168 -2.40 8.09 -6.17
N VAL A 169 -2.48 8.12 -4.84
CA VAL A 169 -1.84 9.16 -4.02
C VAL A 169 -0.34 8.86 -3.88
N ILE A 170 0.48 9.89 -3.90
CA ILE A 170 1.92 9.80 -3.63
C ILE A 170 2.11 9.91 -2.12
N PRO A 171 2.65 8.88 -1.44
CA PRO A 171 2.99 8.95 -0.03
C PRO A 171 4.10 9.97 0.23
N TYR A 172 4.06 10.64 1.37
CA TYR A 172 5.17 11.49 1.79
C TYR A 172 6.23 10.75 2.62
N ALA A 173 5.85 9.61 3.23
CA ALA A 173 6.77 8.79 4.02
C ALA A 173 6.33 7.32 4.05
N PHE A 174 7.29 6.47 4.40
CA PHE A 174 7.12 5.05 4.64
C PHE A 174 7.75 4.65 5.97
N GLY A 175 7.08 3.77 6.70
CA GLY A 175 7.63 3.12 7.87
C GLY A 175 7.79 1.64 7.67
N LYS A 176 8.74 1.07 8.38
CA LYS A 176 8.88 -0.37 8.50
C LYS A 176 9.24 -0.71 9.94
N GLN A 177 8.48 -1.60 10.53
CA GLN A 177 8.69 -2.13 11.87
C GLN A 177 8.93 -3.62 11.77
N VAL A 178 9.90 -4.12 12.52
CA VAL A 178 10.24 -5.54 12.58
C VAL A 178 10.17 -5.99 14.03
N PHE A 179 9.42 -7.05 14.28
CA PHE A 179 9.18 -7.63 15.59
C PHE A 179 9.63 -9.09 15.63
N THR A 180 9.97 -9.60 16.81
CA THR A 180 10.05 -11.04 17.00
C THR A 180 8.68 -11.66 16.76
N ALA A 181 8.64 -12.85 16.15
CA ALA A 181 7.36 -13.48 15.78
C ALA A 181 6.65 -14.16 16.98
N ASP A 182 7.38 -14.47 18.04
CA ASP A 182 6.91 -15.20 19.23
C ASP A 182 6.47 -14.26 20.36
N THR A 183 7.23 -13.21 20.64
CA THR A 183 6.97 -12.29 21.77
C THR A 183 6.45 -10.94 21.33
N ASP A 184 6.37 -10.69 20.03
CA ASP A 184 5.97 -9.41 19.43
C ASP A 184 6.82 -8.21 19.92
N SER A 185 8.07 -8.48 20.29
CA SER A 185 9.00 -7.46 20.74
C SER A 185 9.59 -6.70 19.55
N LEU A 186 9.54 -5.37 19.59
CA LEU A 186 10.10 -4.53 18.53
C LEU A 186 11.62 -4.70 18.47
N LEU A 187 12.13 -5.09 17.32
CA LEU A 187 13.56 -5.25 17.03
C LEU A 187 14.15 -4.03 16.34
N GLN A 188 13.40 -3.45 15.40
CA GLN A 188 13.85 -2.34 14.58
C GLN A 188 12.67 -1.56 14.02
N GLU A 189 12.86 -0.24 13.85
CA GLU A 189 11.91 0.64 13.20
C GLU A 189 12.65 1.66 12.30
N TRP A 190 12.05 1.98 11.16
CA TRP A 190 12.47 3.05 10.26
C TRP A 190 11.27 3.93 9.92
N PHE A 191 11.55 5.22 9.76
CA PHE A 191 10.67 6.20 9.16
C PHE A 191 11.46 6.95 8.08
N ILE A 192 11.00 6.88 6.83
CA ILE A 192 11.78 7.38 5.69
C ILE A 192 10.87 8.21 4.79
N TYR A 193 11.29 9.45 4.51
CA TYR A 193 10.59 10.31 3.56
C TYR A 193 10.77 9.81 2.12
N ASN A 194 9.73 10.08 1.30
CA ASN A 194 9.70 9.65 -0.10
C ASN A 194 10.46 10.62 -1.04
#